data_9f95004ba1721e0e3797d0e721a0b51a
#
_entry.id   9f95004ba1721e0e3797d0e721a0b51a
#
_cell.length_a   1.000
_cell.length_b   1.000
_cell.length_c   1.000
_cell.angle_alpha   90.00
_cell.angle_beta   90.00
_cell.angle_gamma   90.00
#
_symmetry.space_group_name_H-M   'P 1'
#
loop_
_entity.id
_entity.type
_entity.pdbx_description
1 polymer ?
#
loop_
_entity_poly.entity_id
_entity_poly.type
_entity_poly.pdbx_seq_one_letter_code
_entity_poly.pdbx_strand_id
1 'polypeptide(L)'
;VLKCNAASDWVRFSPVGEGLKALDRDRVFARYWTHPENVFEEMSHKSEKCAELLVPDCVMPSFLLGAYVANEVALQKFQQLNIGLPICIRSDIFF
;
A
#
# COMPACT_ATOMS: atom_id res chain seq x y z
N VAL A 1 -0.52 -3.64 12.18
CA VAL A 1 -1.36 -3.49 10.99
C VAL A 1 -2.53 -2.58 11.30
N LEU A 2 -2.79 -1.66 10.44
CA LEU A 2 -3.91 -0.74 10.49
C LEU A 2 -4.84 -1.01 9.30
N LYS A 3 -6.15 -0.97 9.54
CA LYS A 3 -7.14 -1.09 8.45
C LYS A 3 -7.44 0.23 7.74
N CYS A 4 -6.78 1.31 8.15
CA CYS A 4 -6.96 2.65 7.62
C CYS A 4 -5.65 3.44 7.79
N ASN A 5 -5.64 4.70 7.35
CA ASN A 5 -4.50 5.60 7.56
C ASN A 5 -4.22 5.78 9.06
N ALA A 6 -2.95 5.77 9.46
CA ALA A 6 -2.51 5.97 10.84
C ALA A 6 -2.93 7.33 11.43
N ALA A 7 -3.20 8.32 10.60
CA ALA A 7 -3.67 9.64 11.01
C ALA A 7 -5.19 9.72 11.28
N SER A 8 -5.94 8.63 11.15
CA SER A 8 -7.38 8.61 11.41
C SER A 8 -7.68 8.60 12.92
N ASP A 9 -8.71 9.33 13.35
CA ASP A 9 -9.09 9.45 14.76
C ASP A 9 -9.54 8.14 15.42
N TRP A 10 -9.96 7.16 14.60
CA TRP A 10 -10.44 5.83 15.05
C TRP A 10 -9.50 4.69 14.69
N VAL A 11 -8.23 4.99 14.53
CA VAL A 11 -7.22 3.99 14.22
C VAL A 11 -7.09 2.95 15.34
N ARG A 12 -7.04 1.67 14.95
CA ARG A 12 -6.77 0.55 15.85
C ARG A 12 -5.59 -0.23 15.35
N PHE A 13 -4.63 -0.45 16.25
CA PHE A 13 -3.46 -1.27 15.99
C PHE A 13 -3.80 -2.74 16.23
N SER A 14 -3.43 -3.59 15.29
CA SER A 14 -3.54 -5.04 15.42
C SER A 14 -2.18 -5.70 15.24
N PRO A 15 -1.90 -6.80 15.97
CA PRO A 15 -0.72 -7.62 15.70
C PRO A 15 -0.69 -8.08 14.24
N VAL A 16 0.51 -8.32 13.69
CA VAL A 16 0.68 -8.62 12.26
C VAL A 16 -0.19 -9.80 11.81
N GLY A 17 -0.15 -10.91 12.54
CA GLY A 17 -0.88 -12.12 12.15
C GLY A 17 -2.40 -11.97 12.15
N GLU A 18 -2.95 -11.22 13.08
CA GLU A 18 -4.39 -10.95 13.17
C GLU A 18 -4.82 -9.84 12.20
N GLY A 19 -4.04 -8.76 12.17
CA GLY A 19 -4.32 -7.60 11.33
C GLY A 19 -4.33 -7.93 9.85
N LEU A 20 -3.36 -8.73 9.36
CA LEU A 20 -3.32 -9.13 7.96
C LEU A 20 -4.50 -10.04 7.55
N LYS A 21 -4.94 -10.94 8.47
CA LYS A 21 -6.13 -11.78 8.23
C LYS A 21 -7.43 -10.98 8.19
N ALA A 22 -7.46 -9.86 8.90
CA ALA A 22 -8.63 -9.01 9.01
C ALA A 22 -8.77 -8.00 7.86
N LEU A 23 -7.75 -7.87 6.98
CA LEU A 23 -7.82 -7.03 5.79
C LEU A 23 -8.55 -7.76 4.66
N ASP A 24 -9.45 -7.06 4.00
CA ASP A 24 -9.99 -7.49 2.71
C ASP A 24 -9.00 -7.12 1.61
N ARG A 25 -8.25 -8.12 1.12
CA ARG A 25 -7.23 -7.91 0.08
C ARG A 25 -7.80 -7.37 -1.21
N ASP A 26 -8.98 -7.84 -1.59
CA ASP A 26 -9.60 -7.44 -2.86
C ASP A 26 -9.99 -5.95 -2.79
N ARG A 27 -10.45 -5.50 -1.64
CA ARG A 27 -10.75 -4.08 -1.42
C ARG A 27 -9.49 -3.21 -1.31
N VAL A 28 -8.46 -3.66 -0.59
CA VAL A 28 -7.18 -2.92 -0.45
C VAL A 28 -6.50 -2.75 -1.80
N PHE A 29 -6.49 -3.77 -2.66
CA PHE A 29 -5.85 -3.75 -3.97
C PHE A 29 -6.80 -3.46 -5.13
N ALA A 30 -8.07 -3.14 -4.86
CA ALA A 30 -9.03 -2.78 -5.91
C ALA A 30 -8.51 -1.60 -6.74
N ARG A 31 -8.59 -1.72 -8.06
CA ARG A 31 -8.22 -0.63 -8.97
C ARG A 31 -9.16 0.57 -8.83
N TYR A 32 -10.45 0.29 -8.62
CA TYR A 32 -11.49 1.30 -8.45
C TYR A 32 -12.09 1.18 -7.06
N TRP A 33 -12.26 2.31 -6.40
CA TRP A 33 -12.80 2.42 -5.04
C TRP A 33 -14.00 3.37 -4.96
N THR A 34 -14.39 3.95 -6.10
CA THR A 34 -15.52 4.88 -6.19
C THR A 34 -16.84 4.12 -6.19
N HIS A 35 -17.79 4.62 -5.41
CA HIS A 35 -19.16 4.12 -5.31
C HIS A 35 -20.14 5.27 -5.44
N PRO A 36 -20.42 5.78 -6.68
CA PRO A 36 -21.17 7.02 -6.90
C PRO A 36 -22.56 7.02 -6.26
N GLU A 37 -23.16 5.84 -6.12
CA GLU A 37 -24.49 5.68 -5.56
C GLU A 37 -24.52 5.52 -4.04
N ASN A 38 -23.33 5.36 -3.41
CA ASN A 38 -23.22 5.14 -1.96
C ASN A 38 -21.96 5.81 -1.39
N VAL A 39 -22.13 7.04 -0.92
CA VAL A 39 -21.03 7.85 -0.35
C VAL A 39 -20.39 7.17 0.87
N PHE A 40 -21.18 6.49 1.71
CA PHE A 40 -20.64 5.80 2.89
C PHE A 40 -19.75 4.61 2.48
N GLU A 41 -20.17 3.86 1.46
CA GLU A 41 -19.39 2.76 0.92
C GLU A 41 -18.09 3.26 0.27
N GLU A 42 -18.14 4.37 -0.45
CA GLU A 42 -16.96 5.01 -1.02
C GLU A 42 -15.97 5.43 0.07
N MET A 43 -16.45 6.09 1.12
CA MET A 43 -15.60 6.50 2.25
C MET A 43 -14.99 5.30 2.97
N SER A 44 -15.76 4.23 3.17
CA SER A 44 -15.29 2.98 3.78
C SER A 44 -14.20 2.33 2.92
N HIS A 45 -14.47 2.17 1.63
CA HIS A 45 -13.50 1.57 0.69
C HIS A 45 -12.21 2.40 0.57
N LYS A 46 -12.33 3.72 0.48
CA LYS A 46 -11.19 4.63 0.50
C LYS A 46 -10.35 4.48 1.77
N SER A 47 -11.00 4.35 2.92
CA SER A 47 -10.33 4.13 4.19
C SER A 47 -9.56 2.80 4.19
N GLU A 48 -10.16 1.72 3.70
CA GLU A 48 -9.52 0.41 3.61
C GLU A 48 -8.32 0.40 2.65
N LYS A 49 -8.39 1.14 1.53
CA LYS A 49 -7.24 1.32 0.62
C LYS A 49 -6.06 2.02 1.28
N CYS A 50 -6.29 2.76 2.34
CA CYS A 50 -5.25 3.40 3.14
C CYS A 50 -4.75 2.51 4.29
N ALA A 51 -4.99 1.20 4.25
CA ALA A 51 -4.46 0.26 5.23
C ALA A 51 -2.92 0.30 5.27
N GLU A 52 -2.34 0.27 6.45
CA GLU A 52 -0.91 0.44 6.66
C GLU A 52 -0.32 -0.68 7.51
N LEU A 53 0.90 -1.09 7.18
CA LEU A 53 1.76 -1.89 8.04
C LEU A 53 2.87 -1.00 8.59
N LEU A 54 2.82 -0.72 9.87
CA LEU A 54 3.87 0.05 10.54
C LEU A 54 5.00 -0.88 10.98
N VAL A 55 6.21 -0.54 10.58
CA VAL A 55 7.43 -1.23 11.01
C VAL A 55 8.16 -0.32 11.99
N PRO A 56 8.41 -0.76 13.24
CA PRO A 56 9.18 0.03 14.21
C PRO A 56 10.61 0.27 13.71
N ASP A 57 11.15 1.42 14.06
CA ASP A 57 12.52 1.85 13.80
C ASP A 57 12.87 1.95 12.30
N CYS A 58 13.29 0.86 11.67
CA CYS A 58 13.67 0.86 10.26
C CYS A 58 13.49 -0.51 9.61
N VAL A 59 13.40 -0.52 8.28
CA VAL A 59 13.51 -1.73 7.47
C VAL A 59 14.95 -1.88 7.01
N MET A 60 15.63 -2.94 7.43
CA MET A 60 16.99 -3.22 7.00
C MET A 60 17.04 -3.42 5.47
N PRO A 61 18.05 -2.88 4.76
CA PRO A 61 18.17 -3.05 3.31
C PRO A 61 18.15 -4.50 2.84
N SER A 62 18.63 -5.44 3.66
CA SER A 62 18.63 -6.88 3.37
C SER A 62 17.23 -7.49 3.24
N PHE A 63 16.19 -6.82 3.73
CA PHE A 63 14.80 -7.24 3.58
C PHE A 63 14.13 -6.69 2.32
N LEU A 64 14.79 -5.80 1.58
CA LEU A 64 14.28 -5.26 0.33
C LEU A 64 14.55 -6.24 -0.81
N LEU A 65 13.50 -6.82 -1.37
CA LEU A 65 13.60 -7.82 -2.44
C LEU A 65 13.60 -7.20 -3.83
N GLY A 66 13.06 -5.99 -3.97
CA GLY A 66 12.92 -5.30 -5.25
C GLY A 66 12.05 -4.06 -5.13
N ALA A 67 11.79 -3.43 -6.26
CA ALA A 67 10.95 -2.24 -6.36
C ALA A 67 9.97 -2.34 -7.51
N TYR A 68 8.76 -1.83 -7.31
CA TYR A 68 7.80 -1.57 -8.38
C TYR A 68 7.77 -0.09 -8.71
N VAL A 69 7.70 0.24 -9.98
CA VAL A 69 7.60 1.61 -10.47
C VAL A 69 6.39 1.76 -11.40
N ALA A 70 5.84 2.97 -11.48
CA ALA A 70 4.62 3.22 -12.21
C ALA A 70 4.79 3.14 -13.74
N ASN A 71 5.94 3.55 -14.25
CA ASN A 71 6.17 3.69 -15.70
C ASN A 71 7.67 3.71 -16.02
N GLU A 72 7.98 3.78 -17.33
CA GLU A 72 9.33 3.79 -17.85
C GLU A 72 10.17 4.97 -17.35
N VAL A 73 9.58 6.16 -17.22
CA VAL A 73 10.28 7.35 -16.71
C VAL A 73 10.74 7.14 -15.28
N ALA A 74 9.88 6.56 -14.45
CA ALA A 74 10.22 6.22 -13.06
C ALA A 74 11.28 5.12 -13.00
N LEU A 75 11.23 4.13 -13.91
CA LEU A 75 12.24 3.09 -14.03
C LEU A 75 13.63 3.69 -14.30
N GLN A 76 13.74 4.56 -15.31
CA GLN A 76 15.01 5.20 -15.66
C GLN A 76 15.57 6.03 -14.50
N LYS A 77 14.74 6.80 -13.82
CA LYS A 77 15.15 7.57 -12.63
C LYS A 77 15.65 6.66 -11.51
N PHE A 78 14.98 5.54 -11.27
CA PHE A 78 15.39 4.59 -10.23
C PHE A 78 16.71 3.92 -10.58
N GLN A 79 16.93 3.54 -11.85
CA GLN A 79 18.18 2.93 -12.32
C GLN A 79 19.38 3.86 -12.12
N GLN A 80 19.20 5.17 -12.26
CA GLN A 80 20.25 6.17 -12.03
C GLN A 80 20.75 6.19 -10.57
N LEU A 81 19.96 5.68 -9.62
CA LEU A 81 20.34 5.60 -8.22
C LEU A 81 21.35 4.48 -7.91
N ASN A 82 21.57 3.56 -8.84
CA ASN A 82 22.51 2.42 -8.71
C ASN A 82 22.31 1.59 -7.43
N ILE A 83 21.07 1.38 -7.00
CA ILE A 83 20.76 0.68 -5.74
C ILE A 83 20.91 -0.84 -5.86
N GLY A 84 20.97 -1.39 -7.09
CA GLY A 84 21.17 -2.83 -7.33
C GLY A 84 19.95 -3.72 -7.00
N LEU A 85 18.77 -3.15 -6.79
CA LEU A 85 17.52 -3.90 -6.58
C LEU A 85 16.87 -4.29 -7.91
N PRO A 86 16.26 -5.48 -8.02
CA PRO A 86 15.36 -5.81 -9.12
C PRO A 86 14.22 -4.80 -9.20
N ILE A 87 13.94 -4.31 -10.41
CA ILE A 87 12.88 -3.30 -10.63
C ILE A 87 11.91 -3.82 -11.67
N CYS A 88 10.62 -3.64 -11.42
CA CYS A 88 9.55 -4.04 -12.34
C CYS A 88 8.52 -2.92 -12.49
N ILE A 89 8.06 -2.69 -13.72
CA ILE A 89 6.94 -1.75 -13.96
C ILE A 89 5.64 -2.46 -13.61
N ARG A 90 4.86 -1.86 -12.72
CA ARG A 90 3.56 -2.33 -12.26
C ARG A 90 2.60 -1.14 -12.14
N SER A 91 2.18 -0.60 -13.28
CA SER A 91 1.27 0.56 -13.31
C SER A 91 -0.08 0.31 -12.64
N ASP A 92 -0.47 -0.94 -12.51
CA ASP A 92 -1.73 -1.38 -11.90
C ASP A 92 -1.82 -1.15 -10.38
N ILE A 93 -0.69 -0.97 -9.70
CA ILE A 93 -0.64 -0.73 -8.24
C ILE A 93 -0.49 0.75 -7.87
N PHE A 94 -0.37 1.63 -8.87
CA PHE A 94 -0.29 3.08 -8.68
C PHE A 94 -1.60 3.74 -9.16
N PHE A 95 -2.01 4.80 -8.48
CA PHE A 95 -3.26 5.53 -8.74
C PHE A 95 -2.99 6.84 -9.45
#